data_9c83a4f296cae7e89df4a7ae3589e07b
#
_entry.id   9c83a4f296cae7e89df4a7ae3589e07b
#
_cell.length_a   1.000
_cell.length_b   1.000
_cell.length_c   1.000
_cell.angle_alpha   90.00
_cell.angle_beta   90.00
_cell.angle_gamma   90.00
#
_symmetry.space_group_name_H-M   'P 1'
#
loop_
_entity.id
_entity.type
_entity.pdbx_description
1 polymer ?
#
loop_
_entity_poly.entity_id
_entity_poly.type
_entity_poly.pdbx_seq_one_letter_code
_entity_poly.pdbx_strand_id
1 'polypeptide(L)'
;MTSASTPTGELTLRTLAMPGDANAAGDIFGGWVMAQMDLACGIRSAERARGRVVTAAVQEMAFAMPVKIGDTLCVYTDITKVGRTSMTLAVEVW
;
A
#
# COMPACT_ATOMS: atom_id res chain seq x y z
N MET A 1 -9.99 -0.25 9.41
CA MET A 1 -10.93 -0.22 8.28
C MET A 1 -11.82 0.98 8.39
N THR A 2 -12.07 1.60 7.28
CA THR A 2 -13.00 2.71 7.24
C THR A 2 -14.43 2.20 7.32
N SER A 3 -15.38 3.08 7.55
CA SER A 3 -16.80 2.75 7.51
C SER A 3 -17.32 2.56 6.08
N ALA A 4 -16.52 2.88 5.09
CA ALA A 4 -16.88 2.69 3.69
C ALA A 4 -16.96 1.20 3.36
N SER A 5 -17.98 0.81 2.60
CA SER A 5 -18.17 -0.58 2.18
C SER A 5 -17.27 -1.00 1.04
N THR A 6 -16.67 -0.03 0.34
CA THR A 6 -15.77 -0.28 -0.80
C THR A 6 -14.55 0.61 -0.70
N PRO A 7 -13.39 0.13 -1.18
CA PRO A 7 -12.21 0.97 -1.25
C PRO A 7 -12.37 2.06 -2.31
N THR A 8 -11.63 3.15 -2.13
CA THR A 8 -11.48 4.17 -3.16
C THR A 8 -10.17 3.94 -3.90
N GLY A 9 -10.06 4.47 -5.10
CA GLY A 9 -8.88 4.32 -5.90
C GLY A 9 -8.86 3.04 -6.71
N GLU A 10 -7.71 2.75 -7.29
CA GLU A 10 -7.50 1.63 -8.20
C GLU A 10 -6.77 0.51 -7.49
N LEU A 11 -7.24 -0.73 -7.67
CA LEU A 11 -6.51 -1.89 -7.18
C LEU A 11 -5.19 -1.99 -7.92
N THR A 12 -4.10 -1.74 -7.22
CA THR A 12 -2.77 -1.68 -7.81
C THR A 12 -1.95 -2.93 -7.51
N LEU A 13 -2.15 -3.52 -6.32
CA LEU A 13 -1.38 -4.67 -5.89
C LEU A 13 -2.25 -5.59 -5.04
N ARG A 14 -2.14 -6.88 -5.28
CA ARG A 14 -2.77 -7.92 -4.46
C ARG A 14 -1.72 -8.97 -4.14
N THR A 15 -1.61 -9.34 -2.88
CA THR A 15 -0.62 -10.33 -2.46
C THR A 15 -1.13 -11.15 -1.29
N LEU A 16 -0.52 -12.30 -1.08
CA LEU A 16 -0.84 -13.22 0.00
C LEU A 16 0.21 -13.09 1.11
N ALA A 17 -0.24 -12.91 2.34
CA ALA A 17 0.65 -12.89 3.49
C ALA A 17 1.12 -14.30 3.81
N MET A 18 2.43 -14.52 3.77
CA MET A 18 3.06 -15.82 3.91
C MET A 18 3.72 -15.99 5.28
N PRO A 19 3.96 -17.24 5.72
CA PRO A 19 4.59 -17.48 7.02
C PRO A 19 5.92 -16.76 7.23
N GLY A 20 6.73 -16.61 6.18
CA GLY A 20 8.00 -15.89 6.26
C GLY A 20 7.87 -14.39 6.53
N ASP A 21 6.66 -13.86 6.42
CA ASP A 21 6.39 -12.43 6.64
C ASP A 21 5.86 -12.16 8.05
N ALA A 22 5.74 -13.18 8.87
CA ALA A 22 5.13 -13.08 10.19
C ALA A 22 6.17 -12.95 11.31
N ASN A 23 5.74 -12.31 12.41
CA ASN A 23 6.51 -12.29 13.64
C ASN A 23 6.24 -13.57 14.48
N ALA A 24 6.89 -13.65 15.64
CA ALA A 24 6.76 -14.82 16.53
C ALA A 24 5.33 -15.03 17.05
N ALA A 25 4.51 -13.99 17.09
CA ALA A 25 3.12 -14.09 17.52
C ALA A 25 2.16 -14.51 16.39
N GLY A 26 2.68 -14.68 15.17
CA GLY A 26 1.87 -15.07 14.01
C GLY A 26 1.22 -13.91 13.27
N ASP A 27 1.54 -12.70 13.65
CA ASP A 27 1.06 -11.48 12.97
C ASP A 27 2.08 -11.04 11.94
N ILE A 28 1.60 -10.49 10.84
CA ILE A 28 2.47 -9.97 9.80
C ILE A 28 3.12 -8.67 10.26
N PHE A 29 4.41 -8.53 9.99
CA PHE A 29 5.14 -7.30 10.32
C PHE A 29 4.54 -6.09 9.63
N GLY A 30 4.39 -4.99 10.39
CA GLY A 30 3.95 -3.71 9.83
C GLY A 30 4.86 -3.23 8.69
N GLY A 31 6.15 -3.48 8.80
CA GLY A 31 7.10 -3.15 7.74
C GLY A 31 6.84 -3.87 6.42
N TRP A 32 6.33 -5.11 6.49
CA TRP A 32 5.94 -5.84 5.28
C TRP A 32 4.75 -5.17 4.59
N VAL A 33 3.75 -4.76 5.37
CA VAL A 33 2.59 -4.03 4.83
C VAL A 33 3.04 -2.72 4.20
N MET A 34 3.92 -1.98 4.86
CA MET A 34 4.48 -0.74 4.33
C MET A 34 5.23 -0.98 3.02
N ALA A 35 5.98 -2.08 2.91
CA ALA A 35 6.68 -2.44 1.69
C ALA A 35 5.71 -2.67 0.53
N GLN A 36 4.55 -3.29 0.80
CA GLN A 36 3.53 -3.49 -0.22
C GLN A 36 2.91 -2.17 -0.66
N MET A 37 2.68 -1.26 0.28
CA MET A 37 2.18 0.08 -0.03
C MET A 37 3.18 0.85 -0.88
N ASP A 38 4.46 0.77 -0.55
CA ASP A 38 5.53 1.41 -1.33
C ASP A 38 5.60 0.86 -2.75
N LEU A 39 5.54 -0.46 -2.90
CA LEU A 39 5.51 -1.11 -4.21
C LEU A 39 4.31 -0.64 -5.04
N ALA A 40 3.12 -0.61 -4.44
CA ALA A 40 1.90 -0.17 -5.12
C ALA A 40 2.01 1.29 -5.57
N CYS A 41 2.52 2.16 -4.71
CA CYS A 41 2.74 3.56 -5.06
C CYS A 41 3.76 3.69 -6.21
N GLY A 42 4.82 2.90 -6.17
CA GLY A 42 5.82 2.87 -7.24
C GLY A 42 5.23 2.44 -8.58
N ILE A 43 4.42 1.39 -8.57
CA ILE A 43 3.75 0.89 -9.77
C ILE A 43 2.84 1.97 -10.34
N ARG A 44 1.96 2.54 -9.51
CA ARG A 44 1.00 3.54 -9.94
C ARG A 44 1.67 4.81 -10.46
N SER A 45 2.69 5.28 -9.73
CA SER A 45 3.44 6.48 -10.11
C SER A 45 4.23 6.28 -11.39
N ALA A 46 4.85 5.13 -11.56
CA ALA A 46 5.61 4.81 -12.78
C ALA A 46 4.70 4.75 -14.00
N GLU A 47 3.52 4.17 -13.87
CA GLU A 47 2.52 4.16 -14.94
C GLU A 47 2.12 5.58 -15.34
N ARG A 48 1.87 6.44 -14.35
CA ARG A 48 1.47 7.82 -14.59
C ARG A 48 2.59 8.66 -15.19
N ALA A 49 3.81 8.50 -14.67
CA ALA A 49 5.00 9.24 -15.12
C ALA A 49 5.61 8.65 -16.40
N ARG A 50 5.28 7.41 -16.71
CA ARG A 50 5.89 6.64 -17.80
C ARG A 50 7.40 6.55 -17.65
N GLY A 51 7.85 6.38 -16.41
CA GLY A 51 9.27 6.33 -16.13
C GLY A 51 9.55 5.95 -14.69
N ARG A 52 10.81 6.07 -14.34
CA ARG A 52 11.31 5.67 -13.04
C ARG A 52 10.92 6.68 -11.96
N VAL A 53 10.51 6.17 -10.81
CA VAL A 53 10.16 6.98 -9.65
C VAL A 53 10.79 6.39 -8.39
N VAL A 54 10.95 7.22 -7.37
CA VAL A 54 11.40 6.79 -6.05
C VAL A 54 10.49 7.39 -4.98
N THR A 55 10.33 6.66 -3.89
CA THR A 55 9.56 7.14 -2.74
C THR A 55 10.40 8.14 -1.97
N ALA A 56 9.87 9.34 -1.75
CA ALA A 56 10.55 10.39 -1.02
C ALA A 56 10.14 10.46 0.45
N ALA A 57 8.85 10.28 0.75
CA ALA A 57 8.36 10.40 2.11
C ALA A 57 7.02 9.70 2.30
N VAL A 58 6.77 9.27 3.52
CA VAL A 58 5.47 8.79 3.98
C VAL A 58 5.00 9.79 5.04
N GLN A 59 3.85 10.42 4.81
CA GLN A 59 3.36 11.47 5.70
C GLN A 59 2.52 10.95 6.85
N GLU A 60 1.65 9.99 6.58
CA GLU A 60 0.73 9.48 7.58
C GLU A 60 0.45 8.01 7.33
N MET A 61 0.37 7.26 8.43
CA MET A 61 0.09 5.84 8.37
C MET A 61 -0.63 5.38 9.63
N ALA A 62 -1.66 4.56 9.47
CA ALA A 62 -2.38 3.97 10.58
C ALA A 62 -2.71 2.51 10.28
N PHE A 63 -2.54 1.65 11.28
CA PHE A 63 -2.88 0.24 11.19
C PHE A 63 -4.06 -0.03 12.12
N ALA A 64 -5.24 -0.25 11.56
CA ALA A 64 -6.45 -0.49 12.33
C ALA A 64 -6.61 -1.94 12.76
N MET A 65 -6.13 -2.89 11.94
CA MET A 65 -6.25 -4.32 12.20
C MET A 65 -4.97 -5.04 11.82
N PRO A 66 -4.58 -6.07 12.59
CA PRO A 66 -3.42 -6.88 12.23
C PRO A 66 -3.70 -7.72 10.99
N VAL A 67 -2.67 -7.92 10.19
CA VAL A 67 -2.69 -8.83 9.03
C VAL A 67 -2.17 -10.18 9.50
N LYS A 68 -2.86 -11.24 9.14
CA LYS A 68 -2.51 -12.60 9.53
C LYS A 68 -1.95 -13.40 8.37
N ILE A 69 -1.18 -14.45 8.67
CA ILE A 69 -0.74 -15.42 7.67
C ILE A 69 -1.97 -15.96 6.93
N GLY A 70 -1.90 -15.98 5.62
CA GLY A 70 -2.98 -16.46 4.78
C GLY A 70 -3.97 -15.39 4.33
N ASP A 71 -3.88 -14.18 4.89
CA ASP A 71 -4.73 -13.08 4.45
C ASP A 71 -4.31 -12.60 3.07
N THR A 72 -5.30 -12.29 2.25
CA THR A 72 -5.07 -11.61 0.97
C THR A 72 -5.10 -10.12 1.22
N LEU A 73 -3.99 -9.47 0.90
CA LEU A 73 -3.85 -8.03 1.04
C LEU A 73 -4.08 -7.37 -0.30
N CYS A 74 -5.01 -6.42 -0.35
CA CYS A 74 -5.28 -5.63 -1.54
C CYS A 74 -4.89 -4.18 -1.27
N VAL A 75 -4.08 -3.60 -2.14
CA VAL A 75 -3.61 -2.22 -2.00
C VAL A 75 -4.20 -1.38 -3.12
N TYR A 76 -4.98 -0.39 -2.74
CA TYR A 76 -5.62 0.54 -3.66
C TYR A 76 -4.90 1.87 -3.60
N THR A 77 -4.68 2.47 -4.75
CA THR A 77 -3.98 3.76 -4.84
C THR A 77 -4.80 4.76 -5.64
N ASP A 78 -4.67 6.02 -5.26
CA ASP A 78 -5.30 7.12 -5.96
C ASP A 78 -4.31 8.29 -6.00
N ILE A 79 -4.04 8.81 -7.20
CA ILE A 79 -3.16 9.96 -7.35
C ILE A 79 -3.98 11.21 -7.04
N THR A 80 -3.70 11.83 -5.91
CA THR A 80 -4.47 12.98 -5.42
C THR A 80 -3.88 14.32 -5.85
N LYS A 81 -2.60 14.34 -6.17
CA LYS A 81 -1.91 15.57 -6.56
C LYS A 81 -0.73 15.25 -7.44
N VAL A 82 -0.60 15.99 -8.54
CA VAL A 82 0.56 15.88 -9.43
C VAL A 82 1.26 17.23 -9.47
N GLY A 83 2.49 17.27 -9.01
CA GLY A 83 3.34 18.43 -9.12
C GLY A 83 4.32 18.27 -10.28
N ARG A 84 5.18 19.24 -10.44
CA ARG A 84 6.17 19.26 -11.54
C ARG A 84 7.16 18.09 -11.41
N THR A 85 7.60 17.81 -10.19
CA THR A 85 8.61 16.78 -9.91
C THR A 85 8.16 15.77 -8.87
N SER A 86 6.89 15.83 -8.46
CA SER A 86 6.36 14.97 -7.40
C SER A 86 4.91 14.59 -7.65
N MET A 87 4.50 13.51 -7.01
CA MET A 87 3.11 13.07 -6.97
C MET A 87 2.76 12.72 -5.53
N THR A 88 1.51 12.97 -5.16
CA THR A 88 0.95 12.55 -3.88
C THR A 88 -0.11 11.50 -4.14
N LEU A 89 -0.03 10.40 -3.43
CA LEU A 89 -0.97 9.30 -3.56
C LEU A 89 -1.65 9.02 -2.23
N ALA A 90 -2.95 8.73 -2.29
CA ALA A 90 -3.68 8.15 -1.19
C ALA A 90 -3.65 6.63 -1.36
N VAL A 91 -3.39 5.91 -0.28
CA VAL A 91 -3.24 4.46 -0.29
C VAL A 91 -4.19 3.85 0.72
N GLU A 92 -4.97 2.88 0.29
CA GLU A 92 -5.83 2.11 1.18
C GLU A 92 -5.46 0.64 1.08
N VAL A 93 -5.42 -0.02 2.23
CA VAL A 93 -5.15 -1.46 2.34
C VAL A 93 -6.39 -2.17 2.85
N TRP A 94 -6.81 -3.20 2.12
CA TRP A 94 -8.02 -3.98 2.44
C TRP A 94 -7.73 -5.47 2.54
#